data_c8bc902d8215833e58601aabf8318be8
#
_entry.id   c8bc902d8215833e58601aabf8318be8
#
_cell.length_a   1.000
_cell.length_b   1.000
_cell.length_c   1.000
_cell.angle_alpha   90.00
_cell.angle_beta   90.00
_cell.angle_gamma   90.00
#
_symmetry.space_group_name_H-M   'P 1'
#
loop_
_entity.id
_entity.type
_entity.pdbx_description
1 polymer ?
#
loop_
_entity_poly.entity_id
_entity_poly.type
_entity_poly.pdbx_seq_one_letter_code
_entity_poly.pdbx_strand_id
1 'polypeptide(L)'
;VHSYAKLIAETEHVDERTLFIIETAALTHDIGIHVCEEKYGDCSGKLQEKEGPALAEQLLKQLGFDDDISKRVQYLIAHHHTYDHVDGIDYQILIEADFLVNIMEDHLSKEAVKKAYNRIFKTDCGKTICREMFGL
;
A
#
# COMPACT_ATOMS: atom_id res chain seq x y z
N VAL A 1 -5.72 -0.15 -6.37
CA VAL A 1 -4.83 0.50 -5.37
C VAL A 1 -4.07 1.65 -6.00
N HIS A 2 -3.42 1.45 -7.14
CA HIS A 2 -2.63 2.50 -7.81
C HIS A 2 -3.41 3.80 -8.04
N SER A 3 -4.63 3.72 -8.57
CA SER A 3 -5.44 4.91 -8.86
C SER A 3 -5.76 5.72 -7.60
N TYR A 4 -6.11 5.06 -6.50
CA TYR A 4 -6.35 5.74 -5.23
C TYR A 4 -5.06 6.33 -4.64
N ALA A 5 -3.97 5.57 -4.69
CA ALA A 5 -2.68 6.06 -4.20
C ALA A 5 -2.24 7.32 -4.94
N LYS A 6 -2.36 7.33 -6.25
CA LYS A 6 -2.03 8.49 -7.08
C LYS A 6 -2.94 9.68 -6.78
N LEU A 7 -4.24 9.46 -6.67
CA LEU A 7 -5.22 10.51 -6.35
C LEU A 7 -4.91 11.15 -5.00
N ILE A 8 -4.67 10.34 -3.97
CA ILE A 8 -4.35 10.83 -2.63
C ILE A 8 -3.03 11.60 -2.66
N ALA A 9 -1.99 11.03 -3.30
CA ALA A 9 -0.67 11.66 -3.38
C ALA A 9 -0.71 13.02 -4.07
N GLU A 10 -1.40 13.13 -5.20
CA GLU A 10 -1.55 14.39 -5.93
C GLU A 10 -2.34 15.43 -5.13
N THR A 11 -3.41 15.00 -4.46
CA THR A 11 -4.24 15.89 -3.64
C THR A 11 -3.49 16.37 -2.40
N GLU A 12 -2.66 15.53 -1.80
CA GLU A 12 -1.80 15.89 -0.66
C GLU A 12 -0.51 16.63 -1.07
N HIS A 13 -0.34 16.90 -2.37
CA HIS A 13 0.79 17.68 -2.91
C HIS A 13 2.17 17.11 -2.57
N VAL A 14 2.34 15.80 -2.66
CA VAL A 14 3.66 15.18 -2.50
C VAL A 14 4.57 15.58 -3.67
N ASP A 15 5.89 15.55 -3.45
CA ASP A 15 6.84 15.86 -4.51
C ASP A 15 6.91 14.73 -5.57
N GLU A 16 7.53 15.02 -6.71
CA GLU A 16 7.61 14.09 -7.84
C GLU A 16 8.29 12.77 -7.49
N ARG A 17 9.35 12.82 -6.68
CA ARG A 17 10.08 11.62 -6.23
C ARG A 17 9.18 10.74 -5.35
N THR A 18 8.51 11.35 -4.40
CA THR A 18 7.57 10.65 -3.50
C THR A 18 6.41 10.04 -4.29
N LEU A 19 5.84 10.78 -5.24
CA LEU A 19 4.78 10.26 -6.11
C LEU A 19 5.26 9.04 -6.91
N PHE A 20 6.46 9.09 -7.47
CA PHE A 20 7.04 7.98 -8.22
C PHE A 20 7.22 6.73 -7.34
N ILE A 21 7.70 6.91 -6.12
CA ILE A 21 7.82 5.82 -5.14
C ILE A 21 6.45 5.22 -4.82
N ILE A 22 5.46 6.08 -4.54
CA ILE A 22 4.09 5.64 -4.22
C ILE A 22 3.48 4.85 -5.37
N GLU A 23 3.56 5.35 -6.60
CA GLU A 23 3.01 4.67 -7.77
C GLU A 23 3.70 3.33 -8.01
N THR A 24 5.03 3.28 -7.88
CA THR A 24 5.79 2.04 -8.05
C THR A 24 5.42 1.01 -6.97
N ALA A 25 5.35 1.45 -5.72
CA ALA A 25 4.95 0.58 -4.60
C ALA A 25 3.51 0.08 -4.78
N ALA A 26 2.58 0.95 -5.19
CA ALA A 26 1.19 0.57 -5.41
C ALA A 26 1.05 -0.50 -6.51
N LEU A 27 1.86 -0.43 -7.56
CA LEU A 27 1.85 -1.41 -8.65
C LEU A 27 2.50 -2.74 -8.25
N THR A 28 3.39 -2.75 -7.28
CA THR A 28 4.22 -3.93 -6.93
C THR A 28 3.96 -4.49 -5.54
N HIS A 29 3.13 -3.85 -4.72
CA HIS A 29 2.99 -4.24 -3.30
C HIS A 29 2.53 -5.69 -3.12
N ASP A 30 1.70 -6.21 -4.01
CA ASP A 30 1.17 -7.58 -3.98
C ASP A 30 2.01 -8.60 -4.76
N ILE A 31 3.21 -8.22 -5.19
CA ILE A 31 4.07 -9.08 -6.02
C ILE A 31 4.38 -10.45 -5.36
N GLY A 32 4.29 -10.52 -4.03
CA GLY A 32 4.57 -11.74 -3.27
C GLY A 32 3.43 -12.76 -3.22
N ILE A 33 2.21 -12.40 -3.63
CA ILE A 33 1.02 -13.26 -3.46
C ILE A 33 1.21 -14.64 -4.11
N HIS A 34 1.60 -14.66 -5.37
CA HIS A 34 1.76 -15.93 -6.11
C HIS A 34 2.80 -16.85 -5.47
N VAL A 35 3.96 -16.31 -5.10
CA VAL A 35 5.02 -17.06 -4.43
C VAL A 35 4.55 -17.58 -3.06
N CYS A 36 3.81 -16.75 -2.31
CA CYS A 36 3.25 -17.17 -1.03
C CYS A 36 2.27 -18.34 -1.19
N GLU A 37 1.40 -18.29 -2.19
CA GLU A 37 0.46 -19.37 -2.47
C GLU A 37 1.20 -20.66 -2.85
N GLU A 38 2.24 -20.59 -3.68
CA GLU A 38 3.03 -21.75 -4.07
C GLU A 38 3.82 -22.36 -2.90
N LYS A 39 4.48 -21.52 -2.08
CA LYS A 39 5.33 -21.98 -0.98
C LYS A 39 4.55 -22.45 0.24
N TYR A 40 3.49 -21.74 0.59
CA TYR A 40 2.81 -21.89 1.88
C TYR A 40 1.35 -22.31 1.75
N GLY A 41 0.78 -22.29 0.55
CA GLY A 41 -0.65 -22.48 0.34
C GLY A 41 -1.49 -21.35 0.95
N ASP A 42 -0.88 -20.21 1.23
CA ASP A 42 -1.50 -19.06 1.90
C ASP A 42 -0.84 -17.75 1.44
N CYS A 43 -1.61 -16.68 1.39
CA CYS A 43 -1.14 -15.35 0.99
C CYS A 43 -1.41 -14.29 2.07
N SER A 44 -1.24 -14.64 3.34
CA SER A 44 -1.41 -13.70 4.45
C SER A 44 -0.52 -12.46 4.30
N GLY A 45 -0.93 -11.36 4.92
CA GLY A 45 -0.18 -10.10 4.88
C GLY A 45 1.28 -10.25 5.33
N LYS A 46 1.54 -11.01 6.38
CA LYS A 46 2.89 -11.23 6.90
C LYS A 46 3.77 -12.05 5.95
N LEU A 47 3.20 -13.01 5.24
CA LEU A 47 3.93 -13.77 4.23
C LEU A 47 4.24 -12.90 3.01
N GLN A 48 3.32 -12.04 2.60
CA GLN A 48 3.55 -11.05 1.53
C GLN A 48 4.68 -10.09 1.88
N GLU A 49 4.70 -9.59 3.11
CA GLU A 49 5.76 -8.71 3.62
C GLU A 49 7.13 -9.40 3.61
N LYS A 50 7.15 -10.71 3.84
CA LYS A 50 8.37 -11.51 3.84
C LYS A 50 8.89 -11.79 2.44
N GLU A 51 8.03 -12.22 1.53
CA GLU A 51 8.43 -12.70 0.19
C GLU A 51 8.46 -11.58 -0.87
N GLY A 52 7.65 -10.54 -0.70
CA GLY A 52 7.51 -9.48 -1.70
C GLY A 52 8.76 -8.66 -1.99
N PRO A 53 9.49 -8.19 -0.96
CA PRO A 53 10.62 -7.28 -1.18
C PRO A 53 11.71 -7.80 -2.11
N ALA A 54 12.11 -9.05 -1.98
CA ALA A 54 13.14 -9.65 -2.85
C ALA A 54 12.70 -9.74 -4.31
N LEU A 55 11.43 -10.06 -4.52
CA LEU A 55 10.85 -10.10 -5.87
C LEU A 55 10.79 -8.71 -6.50
N ALA A 56 10.42 -7.71 -5.72
CA ALA A 56 10.41 -6.33 -6.17
C ALA A 56 11.83 -5.83 -6.49
N GLU A 57 12.82 -6.15 -5.65
CA GLU A 57 14.22 -5.81 -5.90
C GLU A 57 14.68 -6.35 -7.25
N GLN A 58 14.42 -7.61 -7.52
CA GLN A 58 14.80 -8.24 -8.78
C GLN A 58 14.14 -7.57 -9.98
N LEU A 59 12.84 -7.30 -9.92
CA LEU A 59 12.09 -6.65 -10.99
C LEU A 59 12.59 -5.23 -11.24
N LEU A 60 12.74 -4.43 -10.21
CA LEU A 60 13.14 -3.03 -10.31
C LEU A 60 14.58 -2.89 -10.81
N LYS A 61 15.45 -3.81 -10.42
CA LYS A 61 16.84 -3.87 -10.93
C LYS A 61 16.86 -4.17 -12.42
N GLN A 62 16.06 -5.14 -12.88
CA GLN A 62 15.94 -5.47 -14.31
C GLN A 62 15.42 -4.29 -15.13
N LEU A 63 14.53 -3.48 -14.56
CA LEU A 63 13.95 -2.30 -15.21
C LEU A 63 14.84 -1.05 -15.11
N GLY A 64 15.98 -1.11 -14.44
CA GLY A 64 16.91 0.00 -14.32
C GLY A 64 16.51 1.09 -13.32
N PHE A 65 15.70 0.77 -12.32
CA PHE A 65 15.33 1.72 -11.27
C PHE A 65 16.54 2.10 -10.42
N ASP A 66 16.56 3.35 -9.96
CA ASP A 66 17.53 3.85 -8.99
C ASP A 66 17.49 3.01 -7.70
N ASP A 67 18.67 2.68 -7.15
CA ASP A 67 18.78 1.84 -5.95
C ASP A 67 18.05 2.43 -4.74
N ASP A 68 18.11 3.75 -4.54
CA ASP A 68 17.45 4.40 -3.41
C ASP A 68 15.93 4.29 -3.52
N ILE A 69 15.41 4.46 -4.71
CA ILE A 69 13.97 4.28 -4.99
C ILE A 69 13.59 2.82 -4.78
N SER A 70 14.36 1.89 -5.33
CA SER A 70 14.11 0.46 -5.17
C SER A 70 14.10 0.03 -3.71
N LYS A 71 15.06 0.51 -2.91
CA LYS A 71 15.12 0.22 -1.47
C LYS A 71 13.89 0.74 -0.72
N ARG A 72 13.45 1.95 -1.04
CA ARG A 72 12.25 2.51 -0.39
C ARG A 72 11.00 1.73 -0.77
N VAL A 73 10.85 1.36 -2.04
CA VAL A 73 9.74 0.52 -2.51
C VAL A 73 9.74 -0.83 -1.80
N GLN A 74 10.90 -1.48 -1.67
CA GLN A 74 11.03 -2.73 -0.92
C GLN A 74 10.62 -2.58 0.54
N TYR A 75 11.02 -1.50 1.18
CA TYR A 75 10.63 -1.19 2.55
C TYR A 75 9.10 -1.04 2.67
N LEU A 76 8.47 -0.33 1.76
CA LEU A 76 7.02 -0.17 1.75
C LEU A 76 6.30 -1.51 1.57
N ILE A 77 6.79 -2.37 0.68
CA ILE A 77 6.25 -3.72 0.48
C ILE A 77 6.42 -4.56 1.75
N ALA A 78 7.58 -4.48 2.40
CA ALA A 78 7.87 -5.20 3.64
C ALA A 78 6.97 -4.79 4.81
N HIS A 79 6.27 -3.67 4.71
CA HIS A 79 5.49 -3.11 5.82
C HIS A 79 4.04 -2.76 5.47
N HIS A 80 3.56 -3.06 4.24
CA HIS A 80 2.24 -2.59 3.80
C HIS A 80 1.06 -3.23 4.54
N HIS A 81 1.28 -4.29 5.31
CA HIS A 81 0.30 -4.86 6.24
C HIS A 81 0.65 -4.57 7.72
N THR A 82 1.58 -3.65 7.95
CA THR A 82 1.98 -3.20 9.29
C THR A 82 1.56 -1.75 9.47
N TYR A 83 0.67 -1.49 10.42
CA TYR A 83 0.00 -0.19 10.57
C TYR A 83 0.52 0.65 11.73
N ASP A 84 1.51 0.14 12.45
CA ASP A 84 2.21 0.84 13.52
C ASP A 84 3.55 1.38 13.00
N HIS A 85 4.00 2.52 13.55
CA HIS A 85 5.29 3.13 13.19
C HIS A 85 5.42 3.52 11.71
N VAL A 86 4.35 4.06 11.14
CA VAL A 86 4.36 4.58 9.77
C VAL A 86 5.28 5.79 9.70
N ASP A 87 6.36 5.70 8.95
CA ASP A 87 7.48 6.64 8.97
C ASP A 87 7.56 7.59 7.77
N GLY A 88 6.50 7.73 7.02
CA GLY A 88 6.51 8.65 5.88
C GLY A 88 5.17 8.74 5.18
N ILE A 89 4.99 9.82 4.43
CA ILE A 89 3.74 10.05 3.69
C ILE A 89 3.53 9.00 2.58
N ASP A 90 4.59 8.48 1.99
CA ASP A 90 4.52 7.41 0.99
C ASP A 90 3.95 6.12 1.58
N TYR A 91 4.43 5.73 2.74
CA TYR A 91 3.92 4.58 3.49
C TYR A 91 2.44 4.80 3.86
N GLN A 92 2.13 5.97 4.43
CA GLN A 92 0.77 6.30 4.84
C GLN A 92 -0.22 6.23 3.67
N ILE A 93 0.12 6.80 2.53
CA ILE A 93 -0.74 6.80 1.35
C ILE A 93 -0.94 5.39 0.79
N LEU A 94 0.12 4.59 0.75
CA LEU A 94 0.03 3.22 0.26
C LEU A 94 -0.96 2.39 1.08
N ILE A 95 -0.86 2.44 2.42
CA ILE A 95 -1.77 1.66 3.27
C ILE A 95 -3.21 2.15 3.21
N GLU A 96 -3.43 3.45 3.08
CA GLU A 96 -4.79 4.00 2.91
C GLU A 96 -5.41 3.55 1.59
N ALA A 97 -4.67 3.62 0.50
CA ALA A 97 -5.13 3.20 -0.81
C ALA A 97 -5.43 1.69 -0.85
N ASP A 98 -4.56 0.88 -0.26
CA ASP A 98 -4.76 -0.56 -0.14
C ASP A 98 -6.02 -0.89 0.67
N PHE A 99 -6.22 -0.20 1.80
CA PHE A 99 -7.40 -0.39 2.63
C PHE A 99 -8.71 -0.03 1.93
N LEU A 100 -8.73 1.05 1.13
CA LEU A 100 -9.93 1.41 0.36
C LEU A 100 -10.39 0.26 -0.54
N VAL A 101 -9.45 -0.42 -1.18
CA VAL A 101 -9.74 -1.56 -2.05
C VAL A 101 -10.16 -2.79 -1.23
N ASN A 102 -9.42 -3.09 -0.18
CA ASN A 102 -9.69 -4.26 0.67
C ASN A 102 -11.06 -4.17 1.35
N ILE A 103 -11.47 -2.99 1.81
CA ILE A 103 -12.80 -2.78 2.39
C ILE A 103 -13.89 -3.20 1.40
N MET A 104 -13.74 -2.82 0.12
CA MET A 104 -14.71 -3.18 -0.92
C MET A 104 -14.68 -4.67 -1.24
N GLU A 105 -13.50 -5.22 -1.46
CA GLU A 105 -13.33 -6.61 -1.88
C GLU A 105 -13.75 -7.60 -0.80
N ASP A 106 -13.44 -7.31 0.45
CA ASP A 106 -13.75 -8.17 1.59
C ASP A 106 -15.15 -7.94 2.17
N HIS A 107 -15.92 -7.00 1.61
CA HIS A 107 -17.27 -6.66 2.08
C HIS A 107 -17.35 -6.42 3.58
N LEU A 108 -16.42 -5.61 4.11
CA LEU A 108 -16.34 -5.35 5.54
C LEU A 108 -17.62 -4.70 6.09
N SER A 109 -17.98 -5.04 7.32
CA SER A 109 -19.11 -4.41 8.01
C SER A 109 -18.84 -2.92 8.26
N LYS A 110 -19.91 -2.14 8.40
CA LYS A 110 -19.80 -0.70 8.69
C LYS A 110 -18.99 -0.41 9.95
N GLU A 111 -19.09 -1.27 10.95
CA GLU A 111 -18.33 -1.14 12.20
C GLU A 111 -16.82 -1.40 11.97
N ALA A 112 -16.49 -2.42 11.17
CA ALA A 112 -15.11 -2.72 10.81
C ALA A 112 -14.49 -1.58 9.99
N VAL A 113 -15.25 -1.00 9.05
CA VAL A 113 -14.83 0.18 8.28
C VAL A 113 -14.54 1.37 9.20
N LYS A 114 -15.42 1.64 10.18
CA LYS A 114 -15.20 2.72 11.15
C LYS A 114 -13.93 2.52 11.97
N LYS A 115 -13.67 1.29 12.40
CA LYS A 115 -12.42 0.96 13.15
C LYS A 115 -11.19 1.21 12.26
N ALA A 116 -11.21 0.75 11.03
CA ALA A 116 -10.12 0.97 10.07
C ALA A 116 -9.92 2.47 9.79
N TYR A 117 -11.02 3.20 9.57
CA TYR A 117 -10.99 4.65 9.38
C TYR A 117 -10.28 5.36 10.54
N ASN A 118 -10.68 5.08 11.76
CA ASN A 118 -10.12 5.74 12.94
C ASN A 118 -8.65 5.36 13.20
N ARG A 119 -8.29 4.12 12.90
CA ARG A 119 -6.94 3.60 13.19
C ARG A 119 -5.94 3.93 12.09
N ILE A 120 -6.34 3.82 10.83
CA ILE A 120 -5.42 3.77 9.70
C ILE A 120 -5.37 5.08 8.92
N PHE A 121 -6.54 5.68 8.64
CA PHE A 121 -6.60 6.86 7.79
C PHE A 121 -6.13 8.12 8.51
N LYS A 122 -5.15 8.81 7.90
CA LYS A 122 -4.54 10.03 8.44
C LYS A 122 -4.60 11.20 7.46
N THR A 123 -4.48 10.95 6.15
CA THR A 123 -4.55 12.01 5.15
C THR A 123 -5.97 12.56 5.03
N ASP A 124 -6.11 13.85 4.76
CA ASP A 124 -7.42 14.47 4.56
C ASP A 124 -8.14 13.89 3.35
N CYS A 125 -7.41 13.69 2.26
CA CYS A 125 -7.96 13.11 1.04
C CYS A 125 -8.42 11.67 1.27
N GLY A 126 -7.59 10.81 1.86
CA GLY A 126 -7.94 9.42 2.14
C GLY A 126 -9.15 9.30 3.06
N LYS A 127 -9.22 10.13 4.09
CA LYS A 127 -10.38 10.21 4.98
C LYS A 127 -11.66 10.61 4.25
N THR A 128 -11.56 11.60 3.38
CA THR A 128 -12.72 12.07 2.59
C THR A 128 -13.21 10.95 1.67
N ILE A 129 -12.32 10.31 0.94
CA ILE A 129 -12.68 9.21 0.05
C ILE A 129 -13.35 8.07 0.85
N CYS A 130 -12.78 7.68 1.97
CA CYS A 130 -13.33 6.62 2.80
C CYS A 130 -14.74 6.95 3.30
N ARG A 131 -14.96 8.18 3.79
CA ARG A 131 -16.29 8.62 4.24
C ARG A 131 -17.31 8.59 3.11
N GLU A 132 -16.94 9.12 1.95
CA GLU A 132 -17.84 9.18 0.80
C GLU A 132 -18.19 7.78 0.25
N MET A 133 -17.18 6.92 0.12
CA MET A 133 -17.39 5.58 -0.43
C MET A 133 -18.22 4.68 0.48
N PHE A 134 -18.06 4.80 1.79
CA PHE A 134 -18.65 3.86 2.74
C PHE A 134 -19.71 4.47 3.65
N GLY A 135 -20.08 5.71 3.43
CA GLY A 135 -21.18 6.37 4.15
C GLY A 135 -20.92 6.57 5.66
N LEU A 136 -19.72 6.98 5.98
CA LEU A 136 -19.34 7.24 7.39
C LEU A 136 -19.74 8.62 7.87
#